data_ed1155c2d2b0020450b1012082d96a80
#
_entry.id   ed1155c2d2b0020450b1012082d96a80
#
_cell.length_a   1.000
_cell.length_b   1.000
_cell.length_c   1.000
_cell.angle_alpha   90.00
_cell.angle_beta   90.00
_cell.angle_gamma   90.00
#
_symmetry.space_group_name_H-M   'P 1'
#
loop_
_entity.id
_entity.type
_entity.pdbx_description
1 polymer ?
#
loop_
_entity_poly.entity_id
_entity_poly.type
_entity_poly.pdbx_seq_one_letter_code
_entity_poly.pdbx_strand_id
1 'polypeptide(L)'
;MRSRFVLQLFSLLLILPAALRSQNKEVEFRDKVDLVEPRVDAANSRFFFFTSACRPFGMVNLSPDMLLSGSWGSGYRYNEDTIRSFSHVHAWELSGIAVFPTTGPFKGPQGPDHYGSSYSHDDEVVHPGYHKVVLRDYGITVELTSTMRVGFHRYTFPASEQSDILFDF
;
A
#
# COMPACT_ATOMS: atom_id res chain seq x y z
N MET A 1 -37.15 -60.10 -17.12
CA MET A 1 -36.88 -58.99 -16.18
C MET A 1 -35.36 -58.75 -15.93
N ARG A 2 -34.51 -58.78 -16.96
CA ARG A 2 -33.02 -58.65 -16.80
C ARG A 2 -32.38 -57.65 -17.75
N SER A 3 -33.13 -56.85 -18.48
CA SER A 3 -32.58 -55.99 -19.54
C SER A 3 -32.63 -54.45 -19.22
N ARG A 4 -33.23 -54.05 -18.11
CA ARG A 4 -33.36 -52.63 -17.79
C ARG A 4 -32.30 -52.06 -16.81
N PHE A 5 -31.55 -52.95 -16.16
CA PHE A 5 -30.51 -52.52 -15.17
C PHE A 5 -29.15 -52.22 -15.80
N VAL A 6 -28.87 -52.70 -16.99
CA VAL A 6 -27.57 -52.48 -17.64
C VAL A 6 -27.47 -51.12 -18.35
N LEU A 7 -28.63 -50.55 -18.75
CA LEU A 7 -28.64 -49.27 -19.44
C LEU A 7 -28.49 -48.07 -18.51
N GLN A 8 -28.77 -48.19 -17.21
CA GLN A 8 -28.63 -47.11 -16.26
C GLN A 8 -27.20 -46.94 -15.70
N LEU A 9 -26.38 -47.98 -15.76
CA LEU A 9 -24.97 -47.88 -15.33
C LEU A 9 -24.07 -47.23 -16.39
N PHE A 10 -24.44 -47.26 -17.67
CA PHE A 10 -23.64 -46.64 -18.73
C PHE A 10 -23.90 -45.15 -18.89
N SER A 11 -25.03 -44.62 -18.45
CA SER A 11 -25.30 -43.17 -18.49
C SER A 11 -24.67 -42.40 -17.34
N LEU A 12 -24.21 -43.07 -16.27
CA LEU A 12 -23.55 -42.39 -15.13
C LEU A 12 -22.04 -42.20 -15.31
N LEU A 13 -21.44 -42.93 -16.27
CA LEU A 13 -19.99 -42.87 -16.52
C LEU A 13 -19.57 -41.78 -17.53
N LEU A 14 -20.53 -41.10 -18.18
CA LEU A 14 -20.28 -40.11 -19.21
C LEU A 14 -20.33 -38.68 -18.72
N ILE A 15 -20.62 -38.45 -17.42
CA ILE A 15 -20.75 -37.09 -16.83
C ILE A 15 -19.50 -36.66 -16.04
N LEU A 16 -18.50 -37.55 -15.87
CA LEU A 16 -17.38 -37.31 -14.96
C LEU A 16 -16.08 -36.68 -15.53
N PRO A 17 -15.89 -36.36 -16.79
CA PRO A 17 -14.65 -35.68 -17.18
C PRO A 17 -14.76 -34.14 -17.36
N ALA A 18 -15.90 -33.51 -17.06
CA ALA A 18 -16.03 -32.06 -17.28
C ALA A 18 -15.64 -31.20 -16.06
N ALA A 19 -15.45 -31.79 -14.89
CA ALA A 19 -15.24 -31.05 -13.64
C ALA A 19 -13.78 -30.89 -13.21
N LEU A 20 -12.81 -31.43 -13.94
CA LEU A 20 -11.38 -31.32 -13.64
C LEU A 20 -10.61 -30.52 -14.70
N ARG A 21 -11.24 -29.54 -15.28
CA ARG A 21 -10.49 -28.50 -15.96
C ARG A 21 -9.97 -27.58 -14.86
N SER A 22 -8.77 -27.88 -14.36
CA SER A 22 -7.97 -26.91 -13.61
C SER A 22 -8.04 -25.58 -14.37
N GLN A 23 -8.74 -24.62 -13.79
CA GLN A 23 -8.62 -23.25 -14.25
C GLN A 23 -7.22 -22.78 -13.82
N ASN A 24 -6.20 -23.15 -14.59
CA ASN A 24 -5.00 -22.34 -14.64
C ASN A 24 -5.46 -20.99 -15.20
N LYS A 25 -5.84 -20.08 -14.29
CA LYS A 25 -5.90 -18.69 -14.60
C LYS A 25 -4.48 -18.32 -14.98
N GLU A 26 -4.17 -18.33 -16.27
CA GLU A 26 -2.99 -17.64 -16.76
C GLU A 26 -3.09 -16.22 -16.24
N VAL A 27 -2.17 -15.85 -15.36
CA VAL A 27 -2.02 -14.47 -14.94
C VAL A 27 -1.50 -13.74 -16.16
N GLU A 28 -2.40 -13.13 -16.94
CA GLU A 28 -2.05 -12.30 -18.07
C GLU A 28 -1.43 -11.02 -17.48
N PHE A 29 -0.12 -10.98 -17.41
CA PHE A 29 0.62 -9.75 -17.07
C PHE A 29 0.44 -8.78 -18.24
N ARG A 30 -0.42 -7.79 -18.04
CA ARG A 30 -0.72 -6.75 -19.04
C ARG A 30 0.47 -5.84 -19.33
N ASP A 31 1.37 -5.66 -18.34
CA ASP A 31 2.59 -4.87 -18.48
C ASP A 31 3.72 -5.48 -17.62
N LYS A 32 4.96 -5.31 -18.05
CA LYS A 32 6.14 -5.75 -17.27
C LYS A 32 6.27 -5.02 -15.94
N VAL A 33 5.72 -3.83 -15.83
CA VAL A 33 5.67 -3.06 -14.57
C VAL A 33 4.88 -3.78 -13.49
N ASP A 34 3.89 -4.59 -13.86
CA ASP A 34 3.08 -5.36 -12.90
C ASP A 34 3.88 -6.51 -12.24
N LEU A 35 5.06 -6.84 -12.76
CA LEU A 35 5.98 -7.81 -12.18
C LEU A 35 6.87 -7.21 -11.08
N VAL A 36 6.86 -5.90 -10.91
CA VAL A 36 7.70 -5.21 -9.94
C VAL A 36 6.98 -5.16 -8.60
N GLU A 37 7.59 -5.74 -7.55
CA GLU A 37 7.12 -5.62 -6.16
C GLU A 37 7.96 -4.54 -5.44
N PRO A 38 7.43 -3.35 -5.25
CA PRO A 38 8.19 -2.23 -4.66
C PRO A 38 8.50 -2.39 -3.17
N ARG A 39 7.86 -3.35 -2.48
CA ARG A 39 8.05 -3.61 -1.04
C ARG A 39 9.14 -4.63 -0.75
N VAL A 40 9.85 -5.11 -1.77
CA VAL A 40 10.94 -6.09 -1.58
C VAL A 40 11.92 -5.60 -0.53
N ASP A 41 12.20 -6.44 0.46
CA ASP A 41 13.09 -6.22 1.61
C ASP A 41 12.66 -5.10 2.59
N ALA A 42 11.48 -4.51 2.43
CA ALA A 42 10.99 -3.45 3.33
C ALA A 42 10.76 -3.91 4.77
N ALA A 43 10.64 -5.22 5.02
CA ALA A 43 10.44 -5.79 6.36
C ALA A 43 11.75 -5.94 7.16
N ASN A 44 12.85 -6.30 6.50
CA ASN A 44 14.05 -6.80 7.17
C ASN A 44 15.29 -5.91 7.00
N SER A 45 15.27 -4.99 6.06
CA SER A 45 16.41 -4.11 5.85
C SER A 45 16.66 -3.23 7.07
N ARG A 46 17.93 -3.08 7.40
CA ARG A 46 18.37 -2.12 8.41
C ARG A 46 18.57 -0.71 7.86
N PHE A 47 18.51 -0.56 6.54
CA PHE A 47 18.63 0.74 5.88
C PHE A 47 17.27 1.40 5.77
N PHE A 48 17.26 2.66 5.41
CA PHE A 48 16.00 3.36 5.08
C PHE A 48 15.35 2.78 3.83
N PHE A 49 14.05 2.80 3.80
CA PHE A 49 13.26 2.41 2.65
C PHE A 49 12.23 3.45 2.27
N PHE A 50 11.92 3.49 1.01
CA PHE A 50 10.79 4.22 0.46
C PHE A 50 10.11 3.30 -0.56
N THR A 51 8.81 3.42 -0.64
CA THR A 51 8.02 2.67 -1.60
C THR A 51 8.01 3.37 -2.95
N SER A 52 7.28 2.82 -3.89
CA SER A 52 7.37 3.19 -5.29
C SER A 52 6.61 4.44 -5.71
N ALA A 53 6.13 5.29 -4.79
CA ALA A 53 5.54 6.58 -5.18
C ALA A 53 6.60 7.57 -5.70
N CYS A 54 7.65 7.05 -6.32
CA CYS A 54 8.73 7.78 -6.94
C CYS A 54 8.95 7.28 -8.38
N ARG A 55 9.62 8.09 -9.20
CA ARG A 55 10.05 7.70 -10.54
C ARG A 55 11.50 7.27 -10.55
N PRO A 56 11.89 6.30 -11.41
CA PRO A 56 13.28 5.95 -11.59
C PRO A 56 14.11 7.19 -11.91
N PHE A 57 15.22 7.36 -11.18
CA PHE A 57 16.12 8.52 -11.27
C PHE A 57 15.48 9.88 -10.93
N GLY A 58 14.29 9.87 -10.31
CA GLY A 58 13.65 11.09 -9.80
C GLY A 58 14.35 11.63 -8.56
N MET A 59 14.21 12.94 -8.35
CA MET A 59 14.72 13.62 -7.14
C MET A 59 13.78 13.43 -5.95
N VAL A 60 12.53 13.06 -6.20
CA VAL A 60 11.49 12.87 -5.19
C VAL A 60 11.34 11.40 -4.87
N ASN A 61 11.56 11.05 -3.61
CA ASN A 61 11.38 9.72 -3.05
C ASN A 61 10.19 9.75 -2.09
N LEU A 62 8.99 9.96 -2.62
CA LEU A 62 7.76 10.10 -1.83
C LEU A 62 7.31 8.76 -1.27
N SER A 63 7.11 8.71 0.05
CA SER A 63 6.73 7.49 0.76
C SER A 63 6.01 7.82 2.08
N PRO A 64 5.23 6.89 2.62
CA PRO A 64 4.87 6.91 4.03
C PRO A 64 6.11 6.79 4.92
N ASP A 65 6.07 7.44 6.08
CA ASP A 65 7.08 7.35 7.13
C ASP A 65 6.50 6.68 8.36
N MET A 66 7.12 5.60 8.78
CA MET A 66 6.68 4.82 9.94
C MET A 66 7.62 5.00 11.13
N LEU A 67 8.92 5.07 10.86
CA LEU A 67 9.94 5.39 11.86
C LEU A 67 10.53 6.76 11.54
N LEU A 68 10.42 7.69 12.48
CA LEU A 68 10.90 9.06 12.33
C LEU A 68 12.22 9.32 13.05
N SER A 69 12.54 8.50 14.05
CA SER A 69 13.73 8.67 14.84
C SER A 69 14.89 7.87 14.28
N GLY A 70 15.94 8.58 13.99
CA GLY A 70 17.28 8.03 13.96
C GLY A 70 17.61 7.20 12.74
N SER A 71 18.35 7.81 11.88
CA SER A 71 19.28 7.09 11.05
C SER A 71 18.66 5.97 10.19
N TRP A 72 19.36 5.05 9.90
CA TRP A 72 19.31 3.84 9.07
C TRP A 72 17.97 3.09 8.97
N GLY A 73 16.92 3.49 9.67
CA GLY A 73 15.64 2.79 9.74
C GLY A 73 14.42 3.63 9.40
N SER A 74 14.60 4.89 9.05
CA SER A 74 13.50 5.80 8.72
C SER A 74 12.81 5.44 7.41
N GLY A 75 11.57 5.89 7.24
CA GLY A 75 10.75 5.64 6.07
C GLY A 75 9.79 4.46 6.23
N TYR A 76 9.45 3.83 5.13
CA TYR A 76 8.49 2.72 5.10
C TYR A 76 9.06 1.45 5.73
N ARG A 77 8.25 0.80 6.57
CA ARG A 77 8.54 -0.50 7.19
C ARG A 77 7.34 -1.41 7.11
N TYR A 78 7.47 -2.52 6.41
CA TYR A 78 6.36 -3.45 6.19
C TYR A 78 5.78 -4.02 7.48
N ASN A 79 6.60 -4.22 8.52
CA ASN A 79 6.17 -4.79 9.79
C ASN A 79 5.60 -3.76 10.78
N GLU A 80 5.63 -2.47 10.44
CA GLU A 80 5.03 -1.42 11.25
C GLU A 80 3.56 -1.24 10.88
N ASP A 81 2.73 -0.90 11.82
CA ASP A 81 1.29 -0.72 11.66
C ASP A 81 0.82 0.74 11.74
N THR A 82 1.75 1.66 11.93
CA THR A 82 1.46 3.07 12.16
C THR A 82 2.22 3.96 11.20
N ILE A 83 1.50 4.78 10.44
CA ILE A 83 2.06 5.82 9.60
C ILE A 83 2.07 7.13 10.39
N ARG A 84 3.24 7.80 10.43
CA ARG A 84 3.47 9.02 11.21
C ARG A 84 3.61 10.27 10.35
N SER A 85 4.04 10.11 9.10
CA SER A 85 4.10 11.21 8.13
C SER A 85 4.20 10.70 6.70
N PHE A 86 4.24 11.65 5.78
CA PHE A 86 4.61 11.44 4.39
C PHE A 86 5.66 12.46 4.02
N SER A 87 6.83 12.03 3.56
CA SER A 87 7.90 12.93 3.18
C SER A 87 8.41 12.68 1.76
N HIS A 88 9.11 13.66 1.21
CA HIS A 88 9.54 13.67 -0.19
C HIS A 88 11.00 13.27 -0.38
N VAL A 89 11.77 13.26 0.69
CA VAL A 89 13.22 12.99 0.62
C VAL A 89 13.58 11.92 1.61
N HIS A 90 14.03 10.80 1.08
CA HIS A 90 14.54 9.68 1.86
C HIS A 90 15.99 9.43 1.44
N ALA A 91 16.90 9.56 2.40
CA ALA A 91 18.33 9.30 2.24
C ALA A 91 18.80 8.51 3.47
N TRP A 92 20.00 8.75 3.97
CA TRP A 92 20.50 8.13 5.20
C TRP A 92 19.65 8.47 6.44
N GLU A 93 19.00 9.64 6.39
CA GLU A 93 18.09 10.14 7.38
C GLU A 93 16.84 10.65 6.68
N LEU A 94 15.73 10.73 7.40
CA LEU A 94 14.58 11.48 6.93
C LEU A 94 14.99 12.94 6.77
N SER A 95 14.69 13.50 5.64
CA SER A 95 14.93 14.90 5.39
C SER A 95 13.74 15.49 4.64
N GLY A 96 13.54 16.78 4.83
CA GLY A 96 12.40 17.49 4.28
C GLY A 96 11.30 17.70 5.31
N ILE A 97 10.19 18.21 4.83
CA ILE A 97 9.03 18.54 5.66
C ILE A 97 8.11 17.33 5.71
N ALA A 98 7.79 16.89 6.90
CA ALA A 98 6.78 15.86 7.13
C ALA A 98 5.40 16.45 6.90
N VAL A 99 4.54 15.75 6.14
CA VAL A 99 3.17 16.18 5.86
C VAL A 99 2.22 15.10 6.36
N PHE A 100 1.16 15.49 7.07
CA PHE A 100 0.18 14.55 7.56
C PHE A 100 -1.24 15.13 7.57
N PRO A 101 -2.23 14.45 6.95
CA PRO A 101 -3.63 14.86 6.99
C PRO A 101 -4.32 14.32 8.24
N THR A 102 -5.17 15.13 8.88
CA THR A 102 -5.95 14.73 10.06
C THR A 102 -7.40 15.19 9.97
N THR A 103 -8.27 14.56 10.74
CA THR A 103 -9.63 15.02 11.01
C THR A 103 -9.88 15.08 12.51
N GLY A 104 -10.82 15.93 12.93
CA GLY A 104 -11.15 16.11 14.33
C GLY A 104 -10.14 16.99 15.10
N PRO A 105 -10.06 16.87 16.42
CA PRO A 105 -9.24 17.76 17.23
C PRO A 105 -7.76 17.74 16.82
N PHE A 106 -7.20 18.94 16.61
CA PHE A 106 -5.82 19.10 16.19
C PHE A 106 -4.82 18.60 17.23
N LYS A 107 -3.98 17.66 16.87
CA LYS A 107 -3.00 16.98 17.74
C LYS A 107 -1.55 17.36 17.43
N GLY A 108 -1.30 18.23 16.46
CA GLY A 108 0.05 18.56 15.96
C GLY A 108 1.08 18.85 17.07
N PRO A 109 0.78 19.69 18.10
CA PRO A 109 1.73 19.99 19.17
C PRO A 109 2.14 18.79 20.03
N GLN A 110 1.44 17.68 19.95
CA GLN A 110 1.73 16.46 20.70
C GLN A 110 2.77 15.57 20.01
N GLY A 111 3.08 15.85 18.76
CA GLY A 111 4.06 15.14 17.97
C GLY A 111 3.53 13.93 17.21
N PRO A 112 4.36 13.34 16.35
CA PRO A 112 3.97 12.30 15.39
C PRO A 112 3.51 10.99 16.04
N ASP A 113 3.95 10.67 17.22
CA ASP A 113 3.47 9.51 17.97
C ASP A 113 2.00 9.65 18.45
N HIS A 114 1.48 10.87 18.46
CA HIS A 114 0.11 11.17 18.88
C HIS A 114 -0.84 11.48 17.71
N TYR A 115 -0.33 12.02 16.61
CA TYR A 115 -1.14 12.27 15.44
C TYR A 115 -1.01 11.19 14.35
N GLY A 116 -0.06 10.28 14.46
CA GLY A 116 0.06 9.12 13.56
C GLY A 116 -1.23 8.30 13.47
N SER A 117 -1.36 7.50 12.46
CA SER A 117 -2.54 6.66 12.23
C SER A 117 -2.18 5.23 11.93
N SER A 118 -2.97 4.33 12.48
CA SER A 118 -2.96 2.93 12.07
C SER A 118 -3.39 2.78 10.60
N TYR A 119 -2.86 1.75 9.95
CA TYR A 119 -3.25 1.34 8.59
C TYR A 119 -3.28 -0.19 8.46
N SER A 120 -3.64 -0.71 7.31
CA SER A 120 -3.55 -2.15 7.02
C SER A 120 -3.10 -2.37 5.60
N HIS A 121 -2.33 -3.43 5.40
CA HIS A 121 -1.95 -3.90 4.06
C HIS A 121 -3.14 -4.35 3.21
N ASP A 122 -4.29 -4.68 3.82
CA ASP A 122 -5.51 -5.03 3.09
C ASP A 122 -6.07 -3.83 2.30
N ASP A 123 -5.82 -2.61 2.79
CA ASP A 123 -6.24 -1.34 2.18
C ASP A 123 -5.09 -0.64 1.44
N GLU A 124 -3.91 -1.26 1.42
CA GLU A 124 -2.73 -0.71 0.79
C GLU A 124 -2.60 -1.14 -0.67
N VAL A 125 -2.30 -0.19 -1.55
CA VAL A 125 -1.96 -0.47 -2.94
C VAL A 125 -0.62 0.17 -3.26
N VAL A 126 0.33 -0.64 -3.72
CA VAL A 126 1.67 -0.20 -4.08
C VAL A 126 2.00 -0.66 -5.50
N HIS A 127 2.31 0.29 -6.36
CA HIS A 127 2.80 0.06 -7.72
C HIS A 127 3.98 1.00 -8.00
N PRO A 128 4.86 0.68 -8.93
CA PRO A 128 5.89 1.62 -9.35
C PRO A 128 5.29 2.99 -9.72
N GLY A 129 5.69 4.03 -8.99
CA GLY A 129 5.19 5.39 -9.17
C GLY A 129 3.86 5.72 -8.47
N TYR A 130 3.31 4.81 -7.69
CA TYR A 130 2.04 5.02 -6.99
C TYR A 130 1.98 4.28 -5.66
N HIS A 131 1.47 4.96 -4.62
CA HIS A 131 1.18 4.36 -3.33
C HIS A 131 -0.15 4.88 -2.80
N LYS A 132 -1.01 3.99 -2.33
CA LYS A 132 -2.27 4.33 -1.68
C LYS A 132 -2.36 3.62 -0.34
N VAL A 133 -2.81 4.35 0.69
CA VAL A 133 -3.12 3.81 2.03
C VAL A 133 -4.38 4.46 2.58
N VAL A 134 -4.98 3.82 3.59
CA VAL A 134 -6.07 4.40 4.38
C VAL A 134 -5.59 4.64 5.79
N LEU A 135 -5.61 5.90 6.23
CA LEU A 135 -5.37 6.30 7.61
C LEU A 135 -6.63 5.98 8.42
N ARG A 136 -6.62 4.84 9.11
CA ARG A 136 -7.83 4.27 9.73
C ARG A 136 -8.37 5.11 10.88
N ASP A 137 -7.49 5.76 11.64
CA ASP A 137 -7.88 6.57 12.79
C ASP A 137 -8.58 7.87 12.38
N TYR A 138 -8.41 8.29 11.12
CA TYR A 138 -8.98 9.51 10.55
C TYR A 138 -9.99 9.24 9.42
N GLY A 139 -10.04 8.01 8.90
CA GLY A 139 -10.87 7.67 7.74
C GLY A 139 -10.41 8.33 6.44
N ILE A 140 -9.15 8.72 6.34
CA ILE A 140 -8.60 9.46 5.21
C ILE A 140 -7.91 8.49 4.24
N THR A 141 -8.29 8.54 2.96
CA THR A 141 -7.52 7.87 1.92
C THR A 141 -6.42 8.79 1.42
N VAL A 142 -5.19 8.29 1.44
CA VAL A 142 -3.99 8.96 0.93
C VAL A 142 -3.52 8.27 -0.32
N GLU A 143 -3.29 9.04 -1.38
CA GLU A 143 -2.69 8.57 -2.62
C GLU A 143 -1.49 9.44 -2.96
N LEU A 144 -0.39 8.78 -3.28
CA LEU A 144 0.90 9.39 -3.54
C LEU A 144 1.39 9.03 -4.93
N THR A 145 1.95 10.00 -5.63
CA THR A 145 2.68 9.80 -6.89
C THR A 145 3.71 10.91 -7.08
N SER A 146 4.59 10.78 -8.06
CA SER A 146 5.59 11.81 -8.32
C SER A 146 5.92 11.98 -9.79
N THR A 147 6.45 13.15 -10.11
CA THR A 147 7.25 13.40 -11.32
C THR A 147 8.74 13.31 -10.98
N MET A 148 9.58 13.73 -11.90
CA MET A 148 11.04 13.79 -11.66
C MET A 148 11.43 14.72 -10.49
N ARG A 149 10.62 15.74 -10.19
CA ARG A 149 10.97 16.81 -9.23
C ARG A 149 9.85 17.20 -8.30
N VAL A 150 8.64 16.69 -8.47
CA VAL A 150 7.46 17.09 -7.68
C VAL A 150 6.78 15.84 -7.15
N GLY A 151 6.53 15.80 -5.84
CA GLY A 151 5.65 14.83 -5.20
C GLY A 151 4.22 15.34 -5.18
N PHE A 152 3.28 14.46 -5.44
CA PHE A 152 1.85 14.77 -5.41
C PHE A 152 1.19 13.92 -4.34
N HIS A 153 0.39 14.58 -3.50
CA HIS A 153 -0.48 13.96 -2.52
C HIS A 153 -1.93 14.25 -2.89
N ARG A 154 -2.75 13.23 -2.84
CA ARG A 154 -4.20 13.37 -2.88
C ARG A 154 -4.77 12.81 -1.58
N TYR A 155 -5.48 13.64 -0.85
CA TYR A 155 -6.17 13.26 0.38
C TYR A 155 -7.67 13.28 0.16
N THR A 156 -8.32 12.15 0.40
CA THR A 156 -9.79 12.07 0.39
C THR A 156 -10.24 11.96 1.82
N PHE A 157 -10.83 13.06 2.31
CA PHE A 157 -11.34 13.17 3.67
C PHE A 157 -12.76 12.62 3.78
N PRO A 158 -13.14 12.01 4.92
CA PRO A 158 -14.53 11.80 5.24
C PRO A 158 -15.22 13.15 5.48
N ALA A 159 -16.54 13.17 5.54
CA ALA A 159 -17.26 14.37 5.93
C ALA A 159 -16.86 14.76 7.36
N SER A 160 -16.26 15.93 7.51
CA SER A 160 -15.78 16.47 8.78
C SER A 160 -15.81 17.98 8.75
N GLU A 161 -16.11 18.59 9.90
CA GLU A 161 -16.01 20.03 10.08
C GLU A 161 -14.56 20.51 10.42
N GLN A 162 -13.70 19.54 10.77
CA GLN A 162 -12.29 19.78 11.09
C GLN A 162 -11.45 18.86 10.23
N SER A 163 -10.83 19.40 9.21
CA SER A 163 -9.92 18.68 8.30
C SER A 163 -8.69 19.55 8.10
N ASP A 164 -7.55 19.02 8.52
CA ASP A 164 -6.28 19.74 8.55
C ASP A 164 -5.21 19.01 7.75
N ILE A 165 -4.24 19.77 7.24
CA ILE A 165 -2.98 19.22 6.73
C ILE A 165 -1.87 19.82 7.59
N LEU A 166 -1.20 18.96 8.34
CA LEU A 166 -0.08 19.30 9.20
C LEU A 166 1.21 19.31 8.36
N PHE A 167 2.01 20.37 8.53
CA PHE A 167 3.40 20.44 8.10
C PHE A 167 4.25 20.48 9.36
N ASP A 168 5.03 19.44 9.58
CA ASP A 168 5.91 19.32 10.75
C ASP A 168 7.37 19.63 10.34
N PHE A 169 8.01 20.61 11.03
CA PHE A 169 9.31 21.17 10.68
C PHE A 169 10.38 20.80 11.71
#